data_b8cee182f05bf43992e73da0448635eb
#
_entry.id   b8cee182f05bf43992e73da0448635eb
#
_cell.length_a   1.000
_cell.length_b   1.000
_cell.length_c   1.000
_cell.angle_alpha   90.00
_cell.angle_beta   90.00
_cell.angle_gamma   90.00
#
_symmetry.space_group_name_H-M   'P 1'
#
loop_
_entity.id
_entity.type
_entity.pdbx_description
1 polymer ?
#
loop_
_entity_poly.entity_id
_entity_poly.type
_entity_poly.pdbx_seq_one_letter_code
_entity_poly.pdbx_strand_id
1 'polypeptide(L)'
;LGERYMLASQNSKGRYIKDVEETKKIQGTQFIKIIEGIVESKLYGYTGLYIDPSIDAETGKLHNVVSIERRNILPDQRRIVQRQSIWSPGWDFDDPKYKDYYILINSGSLGLFSATTPSILAKKFTMANYVNFSHTYGQPIIHGKSESENSVDRQRLANDIASAAQNKVIVTGSGDEIDVKAFTM
;
A
#
# COMPACT_ATOMS: atom_id res chain seq x y z
N LEU A 1 17.35 -14.49 17.66
CA LEU A 1 17.18 -14.46 16.18
C LEU A 1 18.25 -15.28 15.43
N GLY A 2 19.28 -15.82 16.14
CA GLY A 2 20.48 -16.40 15.55
C GLY A 2 20.37 -17.75 14.85
N GLU A 3 19.28 -18.48 14.97
CA GLU A 3 19.20 -19.85 14.44
C GLU A 3 18.18 -20.08 13.31
N ARG A 4 17.56 -19.04 12.80
CA ARG A 4 16.46 -19.18 11.82
C ARG A 4 16.90 -19.48 10.39
N TYR A 5 18.16 -19.21 10.04
CA TYR A 5 18.67 -19.39 8.68
C TYR A 5 19.95 -20.23 8.74
N MET A 6 19.95 -21.33 7.99
CA MET A 6 21.10 -22.24 7.90
C MET A 6 21.35 -22.56 6.44
N LEU A 7 22.59 -22.43 5.99
CA LEU A 7 23.02 -23.01 4.75
C LEU A 7 23.23 -24.51 4.91
N ALA A 8 22.85 -25.24 3.89
CA ALA A 8 23.08 -26.67 3.83
C ALA A 8 23.80 -26.99 2.51
N SER A 9 24.93 -27.63 2.60
CA SER A 9 25.62 -28.21 1.47
C SER A 9 25.14 -29.64 1.24
N GLN A 10 25.08 -30.07 -0.03
CA GLN A 10 24.70 -31.42 -0.39
C GLN A 10 25.97 -32.29 -0.42
N ASN A 11 26.01 -33.35 0.37
CA ASN A 11 27.12 -34.28 0.33
C ASN A 11 27.06 -35.19 -0.90
N SER A 12 28.15 -35.97 -1.14
CA SER A 12 28.26 -36.93 -2.24
C SER A 12 27.14 -37.99 -2.28
N LYS A 13 26.36 -38.16 -1.23
CA LYS A 13 25.20 -39.07 -1.13
C LYS A 13 23.85 -38.34 -1.28
N GLY A 14 23.85 -37.08 -1.72
CA GLY A 14 22.63 -36.30 -1.93
C GLY A 14 21.93 -35.81 -0.66
N ARG A 15 22.51 -36.00 0.54
CA ARG A 15 21.94 -35.52 1.79
C ARG A 15 22.41 -34.10 2.10
N TYR A 16 21.50 -33.26 2.55
CA TYR A 16 21.84 -31.91 3.01
C TYR A 16 22.49 -31.98 4.41
N ILE A 17 23.66 -31.40 4.53
CA ILE A 17 24.40 -31.26 5.78
C ILE A 17 24.50 -29.79 6.11
N LYS A 18 24.24 -29.43 7.36
CA LYS A 18 24.38 -28.06 7.85
C LYS A 18 25.83 -27.60 7.68
N ASP A 19 26.01 -26.54 6.90
CA ASP A 19 27.30 -25.89 6.78
C ASP A 19 27.38 -24.75 7.82
N VAL A 20 28.10 -25.03 8.89
CA VAL A 20 28.20 -24.10 10.03
C VAL A 20 29.09 -22.91 9.71
N GLU A 21 30.15 -23.11 8.95
CA GLU A 21 31.10 -22.03 8.63
C GLU A 21 30.49 -21.04 7.64
N GLU A 22 29.92 -21.55 6.54
CA GLU A 22 29.23 -20.69 5.57
C GLU A 22 27.97 -20.03 6.18
N THR A 23 27.27 -20.73 7.08
CA THR A 23 26.14 -20.15 7.81
C THR A 23 26.55 -18.97 8.67
N LYS A 24 27.70 -19.04 9.34
CA LYS A 24 28.19 -17.92 10.17
C LYS A 24 28.52 -16.67 9.35
N LYS A 25 29.03 -16.83 8.11
CA LYS A 25 29.34 -15.71 7.23
C LYS A 25 28.10 -14.88 6.85
N ILE A 26 26.95 -15.53 6.70
CA ILE A 26 25.70 -14.86 6.34
C ILE A 26 24.83 -14.47 7.54
N GLN A 27 25.13 -15.00 8.74
CA GLN A 27 24.41 -14.60 9.95
C GLN A 27 24.77 -13.17 10.35
N GLY A 28 23.84 -12.23 10.19
CA GLY A 28 24.02 -10.83 10.59
C GLY A 28 22.94 -9.92 10.03
N THR A 29 23.03 -8.65 10.41
CA THR A 29 22.10 -7.61 9.95
C THR A 29 22.14 -7.42 8.43
N GLN A 30 23.27 -7.66 7.80
CA GLN A 30 23.43 -7.52 6.35
C GLN A 30 22.62 -8.59 5.58
N PHE A 31 22.56 -9.82 6.10
CA PHE A 31 21.73 -10.86 5.51
C PHE A 31 20.23 -10.55 5.62
N ILE A 32 19.82 -9.92 6.72
CA ILE A 32 18.43 -9.46 6.88
C ILE A 32 18.08 -8.47 5.75
N LYS A 33 18.96 -7.56 5.39
CA LYS A 33 18.75 -6.63 4.27
C LYS A 33 18.57 -7.34 2.92
N ILE A 34 19.27 -8.46 2.71
CA ILE A 34 19.06 -9.27 1.50
C ILE A 34 17.65 -9.87 1.51
N ILE A 35 17.20 -10.41 2.63
CA ILE A 35 15.84 -10.94 2.77
C ILE A 35 14.80 -9.85 2.59
N GLU A 36 15.00 -8.68 3.18
CA GLU A 36 14.15 -7.50 2.97
C GLU A 36 14.06 -7.16 1.48
N GLY A 37 15.18 -7.14 0.77
CA GLY A 37 15.21 -6.93 -0.67
C GLY A 37 14.42 -7.97 -1.47
N ILE A 38 14.47 -9.25 -1.06
CA ILE A 38 13.68 -10.32 -1.67
C ILE A 38 12.18 -10.08 -1.44
N VAL A 39 11.78 -9.75 -0.20
CA VAL A 39 10.38 -9.44 0.12
C VAL A 39 9.91 -8.20 -0.65
N GLU A 40 10.71 -7.16 -0.68
CA GLU A 40 10.42 -5.94 -1.45
C GLU A 40 10.24 -6.21 -2.94
N SER A 41 11.05 -7.13 -3.52
CA SER A 41 10.88 -7.51 -4.92
C SER A 41 9.52 -8.14 -5.20
N LYS A 42 8.94 -8.87 -4.24
CA LYS A 42 7.58 -9.42 -4.34
C LYS A 42 6.51 -8.34 -4.25
N LEU A 43 6.73 -7.35 -3.39
CA LEU A 43 5.76 -6.25 -3.20
C LEU A 43 5.76 -5.30 -4.40
N TYR A 44 6.93 -4.92 -4.89
CA TYR A 44 7.10 -3.88 -5.92
C TYR A 44 7.45 -4.42 -7.32
N GLY A 45 7.71 -5.72 -7.43
CA GLY A 45 8.08 -6.36 -8.69
C GLY A 45 9.59 -6.54 -8.88
N TYR A 46 10.40 -5.64 -8.37
CA TYR A 46 11.86 -5.72 -8.44
C TYR A 46 12.53 -4.96 -7.31
N THR A 47 13.76 -5.33 -6.99
CA THR A 47 14.65 -4.62 -6.07
C THR A 47 16.10 -4.82 -6.50
N GLY A 48 16.89 -3.77 -6.47
CA GLY A 48 18.33 -3.83 -6.69
C GLY A 48 19.09 -3.74 -5.37
N LEU A 49 20.09 -4.56 -5.22
CA LEU A 49 20.98 -4.55 -4.07
C LEU A 49 22.43 -4.33 -4.54
N TYR A 50 23.13 -3.47 -3.82
CA TYR A 50 24.57 -3.42 -3.84
C TYR A 50 25.10 -4.26 -2.69
N ILE A 51 25.97 -5.19 -2.97
CA ILE A 51 26.62 -6.06 -2.00
C ILE A 51 28.13 -5.85 -2.10
N ASP A 52 28.74 -5.40 -1.02
CA ASP A 52 30.18 -5.37 -0.92
C ASP A 52 30.66 -6.80 -0.65
N PRO A 53 31.41 -7.41 -1.59
CA PRO A 53 31.86 -8.80 -1.44
C PRO A 53 32.98 -8.93 -0.42
N SER A 54 33.54 -7.82 0.09
CA SER A 54 34.53 -7.87 1.15
C SER A 54 33.92 -8.49 2.40
N ILE A 55 34.67 -9.41 2.98
CA ILE A 55 34.33 -10.01 4.27
C ILE A 55 35.10 -9.25 5.32
N ASP A 56 34.38 -8.80 6.35
CA ASP A 56 35.00 -8.19 7.50
C ASP A 56 35.96 -9.21 8.17
N ALA A 57 37.25 -8.87 8.21
CA ALA A 57 38.30 -9.75 8.72
C ALA A 57 38.12 -10.12 10.20
N GLU A 58 37.44 -9.24 10.98
CA GLU A 58 37.23 -9.48 12.41
C GLU A 58 36.00 -10.36 12.67
N THR A 59 34.92 -10.13 11.91
CA THR A 59 33.63 -10.81 12.15
C THR A 59 33.37 -11.98 11.20
N GLY A 60 34.10 -12.07 10.09
CA GLY A 60 33.88 -13.07 9.04
C GLY A 60 32.53 -12.93 8.33
N LYS A 61 31.89 -11.76 8.40
CA LYS A 61 30.57 -11.48 7.83
C LYS A 61 30.63 -10.52 6.66
N LEU A 62 29.58 -10.48 5.85
CA LEU A 62 29.43 -9.50 4.78
C LEU A 62 29.57 -8.08 5.34
N HIS A 63 30.40 -7.26 4.72
CA HIS A 63 30.72 -5.93 5.19
C HIS A 63 29.51 -4.99 5.03
N ASN A 64 28.93 -4.90 3.84
CA ASN A 64 27.82 -3.98 3.61
C ASN A 64 26.87 -4.48 2.53
N VAL A 65 25.56 -4.29 2.78
CA VAL A 65 24.49 -4.49 1.82
C VAL A 65 23.60 -3.26 1.81
N VAL A 66 23.41 -2.66 0.65
CA VAL A 66 22.60 -1.44 0.48
C VAL A 66 21.54 -1.67 -0.59
N SER A 67 20.29 -1.30 -0.28
CA SER A 67 19.21 -1.28 -1.26
C SER A 67 19.37 -0.07 -2.20
N ILE A 68 19.31 -0.31 -3.50
CA ILE A 68 19.34 0.72 -4.52
C ILE A 68 17.95 1.33 -4.65
N GLU A 69 17.84 2.65 -4.70
CA GLU A 69 16.54 3.30 -4.90
C GLU A 69 15.89 2.83 -6.21
N ARG A 70 14.64 2.34 -6.12
CA ARG A 70 13.90 1.79 -7.26
C ARG A 70 13.76 2.75 -8.42
N ARG A 71 13.64 4.06 -8.15
CA ARG A 71 13.59 5.09 -9.20
C ARG A 71 14.85 5.15 -10.07
N ASN A 72 15.95 4.59 -9.59
CA ASN A 72 17.22 4.54 -10.30
C ASN A 72 17.42 3.20 -11.02
N ILE A 73 16.44 2.33 -11.06
CA ILE A 73 16.52 1.00 -11.70
C ILE A 73 15.56 0.97 -12.88
N LEU A 74 16.07 0.55 -14.03
CA LEU A 74 15.29 0.17 -15.21
C LEU A 74 15.27 -1.35 -15.30
N PRO A 75 14.22 -2.01 -14.75
CA PRO A 75 14.21 -3.47 -14.63
C PRO A 75 14.19 -4.18 -15.98
N ASP A 76 13.51 -3.61 -16.99
CA ASP A 76 13.41 -4.17 -18.33
C ASP A 76 14.75 -4.17 -19.08
N GLN A 77 15.58 -3.17 -18.80
CA GLN A 77 16.92 -3.03 -19.40
C GLN A 77 18.02 -3.58 -18.50
N ARG A 78 17.67 -4.01 -17.27
CA ARG A 78 18.61 -4.48 -16.25
C ARG A 78 19.73 -3.46 -15.99
N ARG A 79 19.35 -2.17 -15.88
CA ARG A 79 20.29 -1.05 -15.73
C ARG A 79 20.01 -0.23 -14.49
N ILE A 80 21.10 0.27 -13.89
CA ILE A 80 21.05 1.33 -12.86
C ILE A 80 21.30 2.66 -13.57
N VAL A 81 20.50 3.66 -13.31
CA VAL A 81 20.57 4.99 -13.93
C VAL A 81 20.56 6.08 -12.87
N GLN A 82 21.19 7.21 -13.14
CA GLN A 82 21.18 8.35 -12.22
C GLN A 82 19.82 9.05 -12.18
N ARG A 83 19.07 9.01 -13.29
CA ARG A 83 17.72 9.57 -13.39
C ARG A 83 16.85 8.54 -14.10
N GLN A 84 15.57 8.53 -13.79
CA GLN A 84 14.58 7.63 -14.40
C GLN A 84 14.34 8.00 -15.88
N SER A 85 15.36 7.79 -16.70
CA SER A 85 15.35 8.02 -18.14
C SER A 85 16.23 6.98 -18.83
N ILE A 86 15.72 6.45 -19.94
CA ILE A 86 16.45 5.49 -20.80
C ILE A 86 17.79 6.07 -21.31
N TRP A 87 17.85 7.37 -21.47
CA TRP A 87 19.01 8.11 -21.96
C TRP A 87 19.97 8.56 -20.84
N SER A 88 19.62 8.28 -19.58
CA SER A 88 20.49 8.66 -18.47
C SER A 88 21.75 7.80 -18.45
N PRO A 89 22.91 8.37 -18.16
CA PRO A 89 24.11 7.59 -17.91
C PRO A 89 23.87 6.62 -16.75
N GLY A 90 24.40 5.41 -16.91
CA GLY A 90 24.23 4.35 -15.92
C GLY A 90 25.09 3.15 -16.29
N TRP A 91 24.92 2.06 -15.57
CA TRP A 91 25.62 0.82 -15.81
C TRP A 91 24.69 -0.38 -15.74
N ASP A 92 25.05 -1.44 -16.44
CA ASP A 92 24.28 -2.66 -16.52
C ASP A 92 24.59 -3.58 -15.33
N PHE A 93 23.58 -4.26 -14.81
CA PHE A 93 23.76 -5.29 -13.78
C PHE A 93 24.60 -6.47 -14.28
N ASP A 94 24.54 -6.73 -15.59
CA ASP A 94 25.23 -7.88 -16.21
C ASP A 94 26.65 -7.53 -16.72
N ASP A 95 27.10 -6.27 -16.57
CA ASP A 95 28.46 -5.87 -16.91
C ASP A 95 29.46 -6.66 -16.06
N PRO A 96 30.45 -7.37 -16.69
CA PRO A 96 31.48 -8.13 -15.97
C PRO A 96 32.16 -7.37 -14.85
N LYS A 97 32.26 -6.04 -14.98
CA LYS A 97 32.84 -5.15 -13.98
C LYS A 97 31.99 -5.00 -12.71
N TYR A 98 30.70 -5.11 -12.84
CA TYR A 98 29.76 -4.76 -11.78
C TYR A 98 28.90 -5.93 -11.28
N LYS A 99 28.78 -7.03 -12.05
CA LYS A 99 27.93 -8.18 -11.74
C LYS A 99 28.17 -8.82 -10.37
N ASP A 100 29.38 -8.72 -9.85
CA ASP A 100 29.74 -9.31 -8.55
C ASP A 100 29.35 -8.41 -7.37
N TYR A 101 28.99 -7.16 -7.65
CA TYR A 101 28.62 -6.14 -6.65
C TYR A 101 27.13 -5.83 -6.64
N TYR A 102 26.47 -5.98 -7.78
CA TYR A 102 25.09 -5.58 -7.93
C TYR A 102 24.20 -6.75 -8.28
N ILE A 103 23.12 -6.91 -7.54
CA ILE A 103 22.14 -7.96 -7.77
C ILE A 103 20.79 -7.32 -8.04
N LEU A 104 20.19 -7.66 -9.19
CA LEU A 104 18.81 -7.33 -9.50
C LEU A 104 17.92 -8.53 -9.18
N ILE A 105 17.07 -8.38 -8.17
CA ILE A 105 16.05 -9.35 -7.82
C ILE A 105 14.76 -8.91 -8.53
N ASN A 106 14.35 -9.69 -9.55
CA ASN A 106 13.14 -9.44 -10.31
C ASN A 106 12.17 -10.60 -10.09
N SER A 107 10.95 -10.30 -9.65
CA SER A 107 9.93 -11.32 -9.41
C SER A 107 9.22 -11.78 -10.69
N GLY A 108 9.55 -11.18 -11.85
CA GLY A 108 8.89 -11.47 -13.13
C GLY A 108 7.45 -10.94 -13.23
N SER A 109 7.04 -10.09 -12.30
CA SER A 109 5.70 -9.49 -12.25
C SER A 109 5.79 -8.02 -11.83
N LEU A 110 4.71 -7.28 -12.03
CA LEU A 110 4.59 -5.88 -11.59
C LEU A 110 4.53 -5.72 -10.06
N GLY A 111 4.61 -6.81 -9.32
CA GLY A 111 4.53 -6.83 -7.86
C GLY A 111 3.09 -6.80 -7.31
N LEU A 112 2.98 -7.20 -6.05
CA LEU A 112 1.68 -7.31 -5.38
C LEU A 112 0.96 -5.96 -5.25
N PHE A 113 1.69 -4.87 -5.02
CA PHE A 113 1.08 -3.55 -4.91
C PHE A 113 0.41 -3.12 -6.22
N SER A 114 1.04 -3.38 -7.35
CA SER A 114 0.42 -3.08 -8.65
C SER A 114 -0.84 -3.90 -8.89
N ALA A 115 -0.80 -5.19 -8.55
CA ALA A 115 -1.94 -6.09 -8.70
C ALA A 115 -3.11 -5.73 -7.76
N THR A 116 -2.83 -5.25 -6.55
CA THR A 116 -3.86 -4.93 -5.54
C THR A 116 -4.38 -3.50 -5.63
N THR A 117 -3.64 -2.58 -6.25
CA THR A 117 -4.01 -1.15 -6.36
C THR A 117 -5.42 -0.94 -6.92
N PRO A 118 -5.86 -1.57 -8.02
CA PRO A 118 -7.22 -1.38 -8.53
C PRO A 118 -8.29 -1.73 -7.51
N SER A 119 -8.12 -2.84 -6.78
CA SER A 119 -9.06 -3.28 -5.75
C SER A 119 -9.10 -2.34 -4.55
N ILE A 120 -7.95 -1.82 -4.13
CA ILE A 120 -7.85 -0.84 -3.04
C ILE A 120 -8.54 0.48 -3.45
N LEU A 121 -8.31 0.96 -4.67
CA LEU A 121 -8.97 2.15 -5.19
C LEU A 121 -10.47 1.96 -5.30
N ALA A 122 -10.93 0.84 -5.86
CA ALA A 122 -12.35 0.52 -5.94
C ALA A 122 -13.02 0.51 -4.56
N LYS A 123 -12.39 -0.14 -3.58
CA LYS A 123 -12.87 -0.14 -2.19
C LYS A 123 -12.94 1.29 -1.62
N LYS A 124 -11.92 2.10 -1.83
CA LYS A 124 -11.88 3.49 -1.33
C LYS A 124 -13.00 4.33 -1.94
N PHE A 125 -13.21 4.23 -3.25
CA PHE A 125 -14.31 4.94 -3.93
C PHE A 125 -15.68 4.47 -3.47
N THR A 126 -15.87 3.15 -3.32
CA THR A 126 -17.15 2.60 -2.82
C THR A 126 -17.45 3.10 -1.41
N MET A 127 -16.45 3.12 -0.52
CA MET A 127 -16.63 3.65 0.84
C MET A 127 -16.98 5.15 0.83
N ALA A 128 -16.29 5.95 0.02
CA ALA A 128 -16.59 7.38 -0.11
C ALA A 128 -18.01 7.61 -0.63
N ASN A 129 -18.41 6.87 -1.66
CA ASN A 129 -19.77 6.94 -2.21
C ASN A 129 -20.81 6.49 -1.19
N TYR A 130 -20.54 5.43 -0.41
CA TYR A 130 -21.44 4.97 0.65
C TYR A 130 -21.63 6.03 1.74
N VAL A 131 -20.55 6.67 2.18
CA VAL A 131 -20.60 7.77 3.16
C VAL A 131 -21.44 8.94 2.61
N ASN A 132 -21.20 9.36 1.37
CA ASN A 132 -21.96 10.42 0.72
C ASN A 132 -23.43 10.04 0.57
N PHE A 133 -23.72 8.80 0.17
CA PHE A 133 -25.07 8.28 0.07
C PHE A 133 -25.76 8.30 1.44
N SER A 134 -25.09 7.79 2.48
CA SER A 134 -25.62 7.77 3.84
C SER A 134 -25.86 9.17 4.38
N HIS A 135 -25.00 10.13 4.05
CA HIS A 135 -25.19 11.52 4.47
C HIS A 135 -26.35 12.17 3.73
N THR A 136 -26.53 11.89 2.44
CA THR A 136 -27.56 12.52 1.61
C THR A 136 -28.93 11.85 1.80
N TYR A 137 -28.97 10.53 1.88
CA TYR A 137 -30.20 9.74 1.88
C TYR A 137 -30.47 8.98 3.19
N GLY A 138 -29.49 8.93 4.08
CA GLY A 138 -29.64 8.28 5.39
C GLY A 138 -30.50 9.08 6.37
N GLN A 139 -30.80 10.34 6.05
CA GLN A 139 -31.73 11.15 6.81
C GLN A 139 -33.10 11.11 6.12
N PRO A 140 -34.18 10.92 6.89
CA PRO A 140 -35.53 10.97 6.35
C PRO A 140 -35.82 12.35 5.76
N ILE A 141 -36.46 12.38 4.60
CA ILE A 141 -36.97 13.65 4.03
C ILE A 141 -38.22 14.01 4.77
N ILE A 142 -38.18 15.16 5.43
CA ILE A 142 -39.34 15.72 6.11
C ILE A 142 -40.07 16.64 5.12
N HIS A 143 -41.28 16.30 4.77
CA HIS A 143 -42.12 17.07 3.90
C HIS A 143 -43.22 17.77 4.71
N GLY A 144 -43.19 19.10 4.72
CA GLY A 144 -44.23 19.89 5.36
C GLY A 144 -45.20 20.48 4.33
N LYS A 145 -46.49 20.41 4.58
CA LYS A 145 -47.55 21.03 3.79
C LYS A 145 -48.31 21.99 4.69
N SER A 146 -48.47 23.21 4.24
CA SER A 146 -49.27 24.24 4.90
C SER A 146 -50.48 24.58 4.03
N GLU A 147 -51.65 24.69 4.63
CA GLU A 147 -52.86 25.16 3.95
C GLU A 147 -52.88 26.68 3.77
N SER A 148 -52.02 27.39 4.51
CA SER A 148 -51.90 28.85 4.38
C SER A 148 -51.16 29.25 3.10
N GLU A 149 -51.75 30.18 2.34
CA GLU A 149 -51.09 30.82 1.21
C GLU A 149 -50.09 31.91 1.63
N ASN A 150 -50.10 32.29 2.91
CA ASN A 150 -49.27 33.34 3.45
C ASN A 150 -47.80 32.90 3.48
N SER A 151 -46.92 33.72 2.90
CA SER A 151 -45.45 33.46 2.86
C SER A 151 -44.83 33.39 4.26
N VAL A 152 -45.36 34.11 5.23
CA VAL A 152 -44.84 34.13 6.60
C VAL A 152 -45.09 32.80 7.31
N ASP A 153 -46.28 32.22 7.11
CA ASP A 153 -46.64 30.92 7.72
C ASP A 153 -45.83 29.77 7.10
N ARG A 154 -45.58 29.83 5.76
CA ARG A 154 -44.74 28.90 5.08
C ARG A 154 -43.27 28.96 5.56
N GLN A 155 -42.78 30.20 5.77
CA GLN A 155 -41.42 30.42 6.29
C GLN A 155 -41.30 29.90 7.74
N ARG A 156 -42.32 30.09 8.54
CA ARG A 156 -42.37 29.55 9.90
C ARG A 156 -42.32 28.04 9.88
N LEU A 157 -43.20 27.38 9.10
CA LEU A 157 -43.18 25.92 8.97
C LEU A 157 -41.84 25.40 8.49
N ALA A 158 -41.19 26.06 7.53
CA ALA A 158 -39.86 25.68 7.06
C ALA A 158 -38.80 25.77 8.17
N ASN A 159 -38.83 26.81 8.99
CA ASN A 159 -37.95 26.99 10.13
C ASN A 159 -38.19 25.95 11.23
N ASP A 160 -39.49 25.61 11.47
CA ASP A 160 -39.87 24.59 12.45
C ASP A 160 -39.39 23.20 12.01
N ILE A 161 -39.51 22.87 10.73
CA ILE A 161 -38.96 21.63 10.15
C ILE A 161 -37.42 21.59 10.25
N ALA A 162 -36.76 22.70 9.95
CA ALA A 162 -35.29 22.78 10.01
C ALA A 162 -34.80 22.61 11.46
N SER A 163 -35.47 23.21 12.43
CA SER A 163 -35.15 23.05 13.86
C SER A 163 -35.52 21.67 14.39
N ALA A 164 -36.55 21.05 13.87
CA ALA A 164 -36.97 19.70 14.25
C ALA A 164 -35.97 18.64 13.76
N ALA A 165 -35.34 18.83 12.61
CA ALA A 165 -34.28 17.97 12.11
C ALA A 165 -33.08 17.91 13.10
N GLN A 166 -32.87 19.00 13.87
CA GLN A 166 -31.82 19.04 14.90
C GLN A 166 -32.32 18.52 16.25
N ASN A 167 -33.54 18.89 16.66
CA ASN A 167 -34.06 18.65 18.02
C ASN A 167 -35.00 17.45 18.13
N LYS A 168 -35.35 16.80 17.03
CA LYS A 168 -36.25 15.64 16.96
C LYS A 168 -37.66 15.90 17.49
N VAL A 169 -38.09 17.15 17.60
CA VAL A 169 -39.41 17.56 18.05
C VAL A 169 -40.01 18.55 17.06
N ILE A 170 -41.19 18.27 16.59
CA ILE A 170 -41.96 19.15 15.70
C ILE A 170 -43.26 19.50 16.42
N VAL A 171 -43.57 20.78 16.46
CA VAL A 171 -44.85 21.28 16.93
C VAL A 171 -45.55 21.95 15.75
N THR A 172 -46.68 21.38 15.32
CA THR A 172 -47.49 21.89 14.19
C THR A 172 -48.69 22.65 14.69
N GLY A 173 -49.11 23.66 13.90
CA GLY A 173 -50.41 24.33 14.10
C GLY A 173 -51.58 23.50 13.54
N SER A 174 -52.78 23.88 13.89
CA SER A 174 -53.99 23.28 13.28
C SER A 174 -54.05 23.60 11.79
N GLY A 175 -53.99 22.59 10.92
CA GLY A 175 -53.98 22.75 9.46
C GLY A 175 -52.62 22.52 8.79
N ASP A 176 -51.55 22.29 9.56
CA ASP A 176 -50.25 21.90 9.01
C ASP A 176 -50.07 20.38 9.07
N GLU A 177 -49.64 19.80 7.97
CA GLU A 177 -49.38 18.36 7.87
C GLU A 177 -47.88 18.15 7.62
N ILE A 178 -47.26 17.24 8.39
CA ILE A 178 -45.88 16.85 8.25
C ILE A 178 -45.82 15.34 8.00
N ASP A 179 -45.24 14.99 6.87
CA ASP A 179 -44.99 13.60 6.46
C ASP A 179 -43.48 13.31 6.45
N VAL A 180 -43.10 12.22 7.08
CA VAL A 180 -41.72 11.76 7.14
C VAL A 180 -41.54 10.59 6.20
N LYS A 181 -40.91 10.82 5.06
CA LYS A 181 -40.62 9.76 4.09
C LYS A 181 -39.24 9.16 4.37
N ALA A 182 -39.24 7.97 4.92
CA ALA A 182 -38.02 7.16 5.00
C ALA A 182 -37.80 6.42 3.68
N PHE A 183 -36.57 6.46 3.19
CA PHE A 183 -36.19 5.59 2.07
C PHE A 183 -36.05 4.16 2.61
N THR A 184 -36.95 3.29 2.20
CA THR A 184 -36.83 1.84 2.41
C THR A 184 -35.90 1.30 1.30
N MET A 185 -34.78 0.71 1.69
CA MET A 185 -33.91 -0.04 0.76
C MET A 185 -34.50 -1.41 0.49
#